data_b9fc9abd7478e90e033c8c43554117cc
#
_entry.id   b9fc9abd7478e90e033c8c43554117cc
#
_cell.length_a   1.000
_cell.length_b   1.000
_cell.length_c   1.000
_cell.angle_alpha   90.00
_cell.angle_beta   90.00
_cell.angle_gamma   90.00
#
_symmetry.space_group_name_H-M   'P 1'
#
loop_
_entity.id
_entity.type
_entity.pdbx_description
1 polymer ?
#
loop_
_entity_poly.entity_id
_entity_poly.type
_entity_poly.pdbx_seq_one_letter_code
_entity_poly.pdbx_strand_id
1 'polypeptide(L)'
;AVRTLQAMQERGHLPSFTFVEINGMKLASPMQAYTELWCAISGDRHRLHPRAALTRLSSHFHAPAPAGRQPTVVLMDELDLFVTSRQDVIYNMFHWPDMPGSQLMVLAVANTMDLPERTLQPKVASRLGMTRIPFMPYTNRQLLDIVRARLNVDESGNRCSDAPATLGCESVFKMDALV
;
A
#
# COMPACT_ATOMS: atom_id res chain seq x y z
N ALA A 1 -2.51 7.30 6.62
CA ALA A 1 -1.45 7.71 5.67
C ALA A 1 -2.03 7.99 4.27
N VAL A 2 -2.66 7.03 3.57
CA VAL A 2 -3.15 7.22 2.18
C VAL A 2 -4.21 8.32 2.07
N ARG A 3 -5.24 8.30 2.92
CA ARG A 3 -6.27 9.35 2.95
C ARG A 3 -5.68 10.74 3.21
N THR A 4 -4.62 10.81 4.02
CA THR A 4 -3.93 12.07 4.30
C THR A 4 -3.23 12.59 3.04
N LEU A 5 -2.54 11.71 2.29
CA LEU A 5 -1.89 12.07 1.03
C LEU A 5 -2.90 12.55 -0.01
N GLN A 6 -4.04 11.88 -0.14
CA GLN A 6 -5.12 12.29 -1.04
C GLN A 6 -5.70 13.65 -0.64
N ALA A 7 -5.96 13.87 0.65
CA ALA A 7 -6.44 15.17 1.15
C ALA A 7 -5.41 16.29 0.94
N MET A 8 -4.10 16.00 1.04
CA MET A 8 -3.05 16.96 0.73
C MET A 8 -2.96 17.27 -0.76
N GLN A 9 -3.20 16.29 -1.62
CA GLN A 9 -3.31 16.49 -3.07
C GLN A 9 -4.51 17.38 -3.42
N GLU A 10 -5.69 17.11 -2.85
CA GLU A 10 -6.91 17.91 -3.03
C GLU A 10 -6.72 19.36 -2.58
N ARG A 11 -5.93 19.59 -1.53
CA ARG A 11 -5.57 20.93 -1.03
C ARG A 11 -4.46 21.62 -1.84
N GLY A 12 -3.93 20.97 -2.88
CA GLY A 12 -2.86 21.54 -3.70
C GLY A 12 -1.47 21.54 -3.04
N HIS A 13 -1.30 20.86 -1.91
CA HIS A 13 0.00 20.75 -1.23
C HIS A 13 0.93 19.71 -1.85
N LEU A 14 0.38 18.79 -2.64
CA LEU A 14 1.14 17.78 -3.37
C LEU A 14 0.78 17.84 -4.86
N PRO A 15 1.75 17.54 -5.74
CA PRO A 15 1.45 17.35 -7.15
C PRO A 15 0.47 16.19 -7.36
N SER A 16 -0.24 16.20 -8.48
CA SER A 16 -1.15 15.11 -8.84
C SER A 16 -0.38 13.79 -8.99
N PHE A 17 -0.90 12.73 -8.42
CA PHE A 17 -0.36 11.37 -8.51
C PHE A 17 -1.49 10.35 -8.71
N THR A 18 -1.17 9.24 -9.33
CA THR A 18 -2.08 8.10 -9.45
C THR A 18 -1.90 7.20 -8.22
N PHE A 19 -2.99 6.96 -7.50
CA PHE A 19 -2.97 6.02 -6.36
C PHE A 19 -3.63 4.71 -6.74
N VAL A 20 -2.94 3.59 -6.43
CA VAL A 20 -3.42 2.24 -6.72
C VAL A 20 -3.31 1.39 -5.46
N GLU A 21 -4.42 0.81 -5.02
CA GLU A 21 -4.46 -0.14 -3.91
C GLU A 21 -4.63 -1.56 -4.46
N ILE A 22 -3.68 -2.42 -4.12
CA ILE A 22 -3.68 -3.83 -4.51
C ILE A 22 -3.70 -4.67 -3.22
N ASN A 23 -4.82 -5.31 -2.93
CA ASN A 23 -4.96 -6.16 -1.76
C ASN A 23 -4.89 -7.64 -2.17
N GLY A 24 -3.93 -8.37 -1.57
CA GLY A 24 -3.70 -9.78 -1.86
C GLY A 24 -4.92 -10.68 -1.64
N MET A 25 -5.77 -10.35 -0.67
CA MET A 25 -6.98 -11.13 -0.39
C MET A 25 -8.05 -10.99 -1.48
N LYS A 26 -8.05 -9.90 -2.24
CA LYS A 26 -9.04 -9.63 -3.29
C LYS A 26 -8.68 -10.25 -4.64
N LEU A 27 -7.46 -10.77 -4.77
CA LEU A 27 -6.97 -11.32 -6.02
C LEU A 27 -7.10 -12.85 -6.04
N ALA A 28 -7.57 -13.41 -7.13
CA ALA A 28 -7.60 -14.87 -7.31
C ALA A 28 -6.19 -15.46 -7.54
N SER A 29 -5.25 -14.66 -8.02
CA SER A 29 -3.84 -15.02 -8.12
C SER A 29 -2.94 -13.79 -8.01
N PRO A 30 -1.70 -13.93 -7.48
CA PRO A 30 -0.75 -12.82 -7.37
C PRO A 30 -0.48 -12.11 -8.70
N MET A 31 -0.49 -12.82 -9.82
CA MET A 31 -0.25 -12.24 -11.14
C MET A 31 -1.34 -11.24 -11.58
N GLN A 32 -2.53 -11.29 -11.02
CA GLN A 32 -3.59 -10.32 -11.32
C GLN A 32 -3.23 -8.90 -10.84
N ALA A 33 -2.28 -8.77 -9.92
CA ALA A 33 -1.75 -7.47 -9.54
C ALA A 33 -1.27 -6.64 -10.74
N TYR A 34 -0.70 -7.29 -11.74
CA TYR A 34 -0.28 -6.60 -12.98
C TYR A 34 -1.47 -6.04 -13.75
N THR A 35 -2.56 -6.79 -13.82
CA THR A 35 -3.79 -6.34 -14.50
C THR A 35 -4.39 -5.13 -13.78
N GLU A 36 -4.51 -5.19 -12.46
CA GLU A 36 -5.05 -4.07 -11.66
C GLU A 36 -4.17 -2.81 -11.80
N LEU A 37 -2.85 -2.98 -11.69
CA LEU A 37 -1.92 -1.86 -11.83
C LEU A 37 -1.98 -1.25 -13.24
N TRP A 38 -2.02 -2.08 -14.29
CA TRP A 38 -2.13 -1.58 -15.65
C TRP A 38 -3.44 -0.83 -15.90
N CYS A 39 -4.58 -1.36 -15.46
CA CYS A 39 -5.88 -0.70 -15.57
C CYS A 39 -5.87 0.67 -14.89
N ALA A 40 -5.24 0.78 -13.73
CA ALA A 40 -5.18 2.05 -13.00
C ALA A 40 -4.29 3.09 -13.70
N ILE A 41 -3.16 2.67 -14.28
CA ILE A 41 -2.23 3.57 -14.96
C ILE A 41 -2.76 3.98 -16.35
N SER A 42 -3.31 3.03 -17.12
CA SER A 42 -3.80 3.30 -18.46
C SER A 42 -5.15 3.99 -18.49
N GLY A 43 -5.94 3.92 -17.43
CA GLY A 43 -7.33 4.35 -17.40
C GLY A 43 -8.26 3.46 -18.23
N ASP A 44 -7.74 2.39 -18.82
CA ASP A 44 -8.50 1.48 -19.67
C ASP A 44 -9.30 0.50 -18.80
N ARG A 45 -10.60 0.40 -19.07
CA ARG A 45 -11.48 -0.56 -18.40
C ARG A 45 -11.30 -2.00 -18.90
N HIS A 46 -10.61 -2.18 -20.02
CA HIS A 46 -10.32 -3.50 -20.57
C HIS A 46 -9.24 -4.20 -19.72
N ARG A 47 -9.65 -5.24 -19.01
CA ARG A 47 -8.73 -6.06 -18.22
C ARG A 47 -7.88 -6.93 -19.13
N LEU A 48 -6.62 -6.58 -19.27
CA LEU A 48 -5.65 -7.40 -19.98
C LEU A 48 -5.35 -8.70 -19.22
N HIS A 49 -4.99 -9.73 -19.96
CA HIS A 49 -4.44 -10.94 -19.35
C HIS A 49 -3.14 -10.59 -18.57
N PRO A 50 -2.88 -11.17 -17.38
CA PRO A 50 -1.75 -10.78 -16.52
C PRO A 50 -0.39 -10.74 -17.21
N ARG A 51 -0.11 -11.66 -18.13
CA ARG A 51 1.16 -11.65 -18.89
C ARG A 51 1.25 -10.46 -19.86
N ALA A 52 0.16 -10.11 -20.51
CA ALA A 52 0.13 -8.94 -21.39
C ALA A 52 0.27 -7.65 -20.59
N ALA A 53 -0.40 -7.56 -19.43
CA ALA A 53 -0.25 -6.45 -18.50
C ALA A 53 1.19 -6.31 -18.01
N LEU A 54 1.85 -7.41 -17.64
CA LEU A 54 3.25 -7.42 -17.26
C LEU A 54 4.15 -6.84 -18.36
N THR A 55 3.97 -7.26 -19.61
CA THR A 55 4.74 -6.73 -20.74
C THR A 55 4.55 -5.23 -20.91
N ARG A 56 3.30 -4.75 -20.81
CA ARG A 56 2.98 -3.31 -20.89
C ARG A 56 3.59 -2.52 -19.75
N LEU A 57 3.49 -3.01 -18.51
CA LEU A 57 4.08 -2.37 -17.33
C LEU A 57 5.60 -2.32 -17.43
N SER A 58 6.23 -3.41 -17.84
CA SER A 58 7.68 -3.45 -18.04
C SER A 58 8.12 -2.43 -19.07
N SER A 59 7.45 -2.34 -20.22
CA SER A 59 7.74 -1.31 -21.22
C SER A 59 7.50 0.10 -20.67
N HIS A 60 6.43 0.28 -19.89
CA HIS A 60 6.07 1.58 -19.30
C HIS A 60 7.13 2.10 -18.32
N PHE A 61 7.63 1.24 -17.43
CA PHE A 61 8.59 1.64 -16.39
C PHE A 61 10.05 1.65 -16.87
N HIS A 62 10.39 0.92 -17.95
CA HIS A 62 11.72 0.98 -18.56
C HIS A 62 11.87 2.15 -19.52
N ALA A 63 10.79 2.67 -20.07
CA ALA A 63 10.85 3.82 -20.96
C ALA A 63 11.10 5.11 -20.14
N PRO A 64 11.91 6.04 -20.67
CA PRO A 64 12.06 7.36 -20.08
C PRO A 64 10.68 8.00 -19.86
N ALA A 65 10.47 8.61 -18.69
CA ALA A 65 9.21 9.25 -18.40
C ALA A 65 9.00 10.45 -19.36
N PRO A 66 7.92 10.49 -20.13
CA PRO A 66 7.59 11.67 -20.90
C PRO A 66 7.34 12.86 -19.97
N ALA A 67 7.60 14.07 -20.44
CA ALA A 67 7.31 15.28 -19.69
C ALA A 67 5.82 15.30 -19.30
N GLY A 68 5.53 15.45 -18.00
CA GLY A 68 4.15 15.47 -17.49
C GLY A 68 3.59 14.11 -17.07
N ARG A 69 4.38 13.00 -17.09
CA ARG A 69 3.93 11.75 -16.46
C ARG A 69 3.65 11.98 -14.98
N GLN A 70 2.48 11.56 -14.54
CA GLN A 70 2.14 11.61 -13.12
C GLN A 70 2.84 10.49 -12.34
N PRO A 71 3.40 10.77 -11.17
CA PRO A 71 3.89 9.75 -10.27
C PRO A 71 2.80 8.74 -9.91
N THR A 72 3.18 7.49 -9.74
CA THR A 72 2.27 6.42 -9.33
C THR A 72 2.66 5.92 -7.94
N VAL A 73 1.70 5.89 -7.04
CA VAL A 73 1.86 5.34 -5.69
C VAL A 73 1.03 4.06 -5.60
N VAL A 74 1.70 2.94 -5.36
CA VAL A 74 1.06 1.63 -5.20
C VAL A 74 1.11 1.23 -3.74
N LEU A 75 -0.04 0.92 -3.16
CA LEU A 75 -0.14 0.26 -1.87
C LEU A 75 -0.40 -1.22 -2.09
N MET A 76 0.54 -2.06 -1.69
CA MET A 76 0.37 -3.51 -1.67
C MET A 76 0.02 -3.95 -0.25
N ASP A 77 -1.21 -4.37 -0.05
CA ASP A 77 -1.69 -4.89 1.23
C ASP A 77 -1.69 -6.41 1.22
N GLU A 78 -1.42 -7.02 2.39
CA GLU A 78 -1.25 -8.47 2.54
C GLU A 78 -0.13 -9.02 1.65
N LEU A 79 1.06 -8.42 1.76
CA LEU A 79 2.22 -8.78 0.93
C LEU A 79 2.56 -10.27 1.00
N ASP A 80 2.29 -10.91 2.13
CA ASP A 80 2.49 -12.34 2.37
C ASP A 80 1.81 -13.22 1.30
N LEU A 81 0.66 -12.79 0.79
CA LEU A 81 -0.10 -13.53 -0.22
C LEU A 81 0.49 -13.43 -1.64
N PHE A 82 1.41 -12.50 -1.86
CA PHE A 82 2.13 -12.38 -3.14
C PHE A 82 3.37 -13.25 -3.21
N VAL A 83 3.76 -13.88 -2.10
CA VAL A 83 4.92 -14.76 -2.04
C VAL A 83 4.58 -16.08 -2.73
N THR A 84 5.13 -16.28 -3.91
CA THR A 84 5.05 -17.51 -4.67
C THR A 84 6.42 -18.17 -4.73
N SER A 85 6.50 -19.43 -5.17
CA SER A 85 7.79 -20.13 -5.33
C SER A 85 8.78 -19.36 -6.22
N ARG A 86 8.29 -18.66 -7.25
CA ARG A 86 9.11 -17.88 -8.19
C ARG A 86 9.33 -16.45 -7.78
N GLN A 87 8.42 -15.90 -6.96
CA GLN A 87 8.46 -14.52 -6.44
C GLN A 87 8.54 -13.43 -7.52
N ASP A 88 8.12 -13.74 -8.75
CA ASP A 88 8.25 -12.83 -9.90
C ASP A 88 7.44 -11.54 -9.69
N VAL A 89 6.26 -11.64 -9.05
CA VAL A 89 5.40 -10.47 -8.82
C VAL A 89 6.06 -9.49 -7.87
N ILE A 90 6.50 -9.97 -6.72
CA ILE A 90 7.18 -9.15 -5.71
C ILE A 90 8.47 -8.56 -6.31
N TYR A 91 9.27 -9.41 -6.99
CA TYR A 91 10.49 -8.96 -7.64
C TYR A 91 10.25 -7.77 -8.58
N ASN A 92 9.29 -7.89 -9.49
CA ASN A 92 9.01 -6.84 -10.46
C ASN A 92 8.47 -5.56 -9.79
N MET A 93 7.56 -5.69 -8.82
CA MET A 93 6.98 -4.55 -8.10
C MET A 93 8.05 -3.73 -7.37
N PHE A 94 9.07 -4.36 -6.79
CA PHE A 94 10.16 -3.68 -6.12
C PHE A 94 11.37 -3.38 -7.01
N HIS A 95 11.40 -3.93 -8.22
CA HIS A 95 12.44 -3.60 -9.19
C HIS A 95 12.11 -2.35 -10.00
N TRP A 96 10.85 -2.16 -10.37
CA TRP A 96 10.43 -1.01 -11.17
C TRP A 96 10.68 0.35 -10.52
N PRO A 97 10.52 0.56 -9.19
CA PRO A 97 10.88 1.82 -8.56
C PRO A 97 12.34 2.22 -8.75
N ASP A 98 13.25 1.22 -8.84
CA ASP A 98 14.69 1.45 -9.04
C ASP A 98 15.05 1.86 -10.48
N MET A 99 14.09 1.76 -11.42
CA MET A 99 14.33 2.11 -12.82
C MET A 99 14.41 3.63 -12.99
N PRO A 100 15.43 4.13 -13.72
CA PRO A 100 15.56 5.56 -13.99
C PRO A 100 14.29 6.12 -14.65
N GLY A 101 13.67 7.11 -14.01
CA GLY A 101 12.47 7.77 -14.55
C GLY A 101 11.17 6.99 -14.39
N SER A 102 11.12 5.92 -13.62
CA SER A 102 9.90 5.13 -13.43
C SER A 102 8.78 5.91 -12.74
N GLN A 103 9.12 6.85 -11.85
CA GLN A 103 8.19 7.63 -11.02
C GLN A 103 7.17 6.75 -10.27
N LEU A 104 7.60 5.56 -9.88
CA LEU A 104 6.81 4.60 -9.13
C LEU A 104 7.27 4.56 -7.68
N MET A 105 6.33 4.64 -6.75
CA MET A 105 6.54 4.41 -5.33
C MET A 105 5.70 3.21 -4.90
N VAL A 106 6.31 2.27 -4.21
CA VAL A 106 5.61 1.10 -3.67
C VAL A 106 5.65 1.13 -2.16
N LEU A 107 4.48 1.07 -1.56
CA LEU A 107 4.26 0.89 -0.12
C LEU A 107 3.71 -0.52 0.07
N ALA A 108 4.36 -1.32 0.90
CA ALA A 108 3.92 -2.68 1.18
C ALA A 108 3.58 -2.86 2.66
N VAL A 109 2.49 -3.56 2.91
CA VAL A 109 2.05 -3.95 4.26
C VAL A 109 2.10 -5.46 4.34
N ALA A 110 2.80 -5.97 5.34
CA ALA A 110 2.94 -7.40 5.62
C ALA A 110 2.57 -7.68 7.07
N ASN A 111 1.99 -8.83 7.33
CA ASN A 111 1.66 -9.27 8.69
C ASN A 111 2.87 -9.88 9.40
N THR A 112 3.81 -10.46 8.66
CA THR A 112 5.02 -11.07 9.20
C THR A 112 6.19 -10.08 9.17
N MET A 113 6.75 -9.80 10.36
CA MET A 113 7.89 -8.86 10.48
C MET A 113 9.14 -9.34 9.77
N ASP A 114 9.35 -10.63 9.75
CA ASP A 114 10.54 -11.31 9.21
C ASP A 114 10.31 -11.94 7.84
N LEU A 115 9.24 -11.51 7.12
CA LEU A 115 8.93 -11.98 5.78
C LEU A 115 10.13 -11.91 4.82
N PRO A 116 10.86 -10.78 4.74
CA PRO A 116 11.99 -10.68 3.83
C PRO A 116 13.14 -11.63 4.15
N GLU A 117 13.41 -11.87 5.43
CA GLU A 117 14.52 -12.71 5.87
C GLU A 117 14.22 -14.19 5.73
N ARG A 118 12.98 -14.61 5.97
CA ARG A 118 12.60 -16.03 6.04
C ARG A 118 12.10 -16.60 4.72
N THR A 119 11.43 -15.78 3.95
CA THR A 119 10.64 -16.28 2.81
C THR A 119 11.12 -15.74 1.48
N LEU A 120 11.66 -14.51 1.43
CA LEU A 120 12.05 -13.89 0.18
C LEU A 120 13.45 -14.33 -0.26
N GLN A 121 13.59 -14.55 -1.56
CA GLN A 121 14.91 -14.78 -2.16
C GLN A 121 15.80 -13.54 -1.98
N PRO A 122 17.13 -13.69 -1.83
CA PRO A 122 18.05 -12.57 -1.59
C PRO A 122 17.92 -11.44 -2.63
N LYS A 123 17.69 -11.80 -3.91
CA LYS A 123 17.48 -10.84 -5.00
C LYS A 123 16.23 -9.97 -4.83
N VAL A 124 15.20 -10.48 -4.14
CA VAL A 124 13.96 -9.77 -3.85
C VAL A 124 14.12 -8.96 -2.56
N ALA A 125 14.67 -9.59 -1.52
CA ALA A 125 14.90 -8.96 -0.24
C ALA A 125 15.77 -7.69 -0.36
N SER A 126 16.79 -7.71 -1.22
CA SER A 126 17.66 -6.55 -1.45
C SER A 126 16.93 -5.36 -2.10
N ARG A 127 15.85 -5.61 -2.84
CA ARG A 127 15.04 -4.57 -3.51
C ARG A 127 13.89 -4.04 -2.65
N LEU A 128 13.49 -4.78 -1.63
CA LEU A 128 12.41 -4.36 -0.72
C LEU A 128 12.75 -3.04 0.01
N GLY A 129 13.98 -2.58 -0.11
CA GLY A 129 14.46 -1.37 0.51
C GLY A 129 14.79 -1.53 1.99
N MET A 130 15.50 -0.54 2.51
CA MET A 130 15.92 -0.54 3.92
C MET A 130 14.89 0.15 4.83
N THR A 131 13.94 0.86 4.29
CA THR A 131 12.99 1.64 5.10
C THR A 131 11.84 0.75 5.53
N ARG A 132 11.91 0.26 6.77
CA ARG A 132 10.85 -0.54 7.40
C ARG A 132 10.31 0.20 8.59
N ILE A 133 9.01 0.23 8.72
CA ILE A 133 8.32 0.82 9.86
C ILE A 133 7.64 -0.34 10.61
N PRO A 134 8.26 -0.85 11.70
CA PRO A 134 7.65 -1.90 12.49
C PRO A 134 6.50 -1.32 13.33
N PHE A 135 5.33 -1.94 13.23
CA PHE A 135 4.22 -1.67 14.13
C PHE A 135 4.28 -2.63 15.31
N MET A 136 4.52 -2.08 16.48
CA MET A 136 4.54 -2.88 17.71
C MET A 136 3.12 -3.31 18.09
N PRO A 137 2.96 -4.49 18.74
CA PRO A 137 1.66 -4.92 19.26
C PRO A 137 1.07 -3.87 20.20
N TYR A 138 -0.24 -3.71 20.15
CA TYR A 138 -0.95 -2.81 21.05
C TYR A 138 -0.87 -3.30 22.50
N THR A 139 -0.69 -2.36 23.42
CA THR A 139 -0.84 -2.64 24.85
C THR A 139 -2.31 -2.90 25.20
N ASN A 140 -2.58 -3.58 26.32
CA ASN A 140 -3.95 -3.85 26.77
C ASN A 140 -4.78 -2.57 26.91
N ARG A 141 -4.16 -1.47 27.35
CA ARG A 141 -4.82 -0.17 27.46
C ARG A 141 -5.23 0.38 26.08
N GLN A 142 -4.32 0.36 25.12
CA GLN A 142 -4.61 0.79 23.75
C GLN A 142 -5.70 -0.07 23.10
N LEU A 143 -5.68 -1.38 23.33
CA LEU A 143 -6.73 -2.27 22.84
C LEU A 143 -8.09 -1.91 23.44
N LEU A 144 -8.14 -1.62 24.73
CA LEU A 144 -9.36 -1.19 25.39
C LEU A 144 -9.89 0.13 24.81
N ASP A 145 -9.01 1.10 24.60
CA ASP A 145 -9.37 2.40 24.01
C ASP A 145 -9.90 2.23 22.58
N ILE A 146 -9.28 1.35 21.78
CA ILE A 146 -9.75 1.04 20.42
C ILE A 146 -11.16 0.39 20.47
N VAL A 147 -11.37 -0.56 21.37
CA VAL A 147 -12.66 -1.23 21.52
C VAL A 147 -13.74 -0.23 21.95
N ARG A 148 -13.45 0.61 22.93
CA ARG A 148 -14.37 1.66 23.37
C ARG A 148 -14.73 2.62 22.24
N ALA A 149 -13.74 3.12 21.53
CA ALA A 149 -13.95 4.00 20.38
C ALA A 149 -14.81 3.34 19.27
N ARG A 150 -14.63 2.04 19.03
CA ARG A 150 -15.42 1.28 18.03
C ARG A 150 -16.83 1.01 18.47
N LEU A 151 -17.05 0.82 19.75
CA LEU A 151 -18.39 0.57 20.33
C LEU A 151 -19.13 1.87 20.68
N ASN A 152 -18.50 3.04 20.52
CA ASN A 152 -19.00 4.34 21.00
C ASN A 152 -19.42 4.28 22.48
N VAL A 153 -18.57 3.71 23.30
CA VAL A 153 -18.81 3.52 24.74
C VAL A 153 -17.85 4.43 25.49
N ASP A 154 -18.35 5.15 26.48
CA ASP A 154 -17.56 5.98 27.40
C ASP A 154 -16.75 5.13 28.40
N GLU A 155 -15.96 5.78 29.24
CA GLU A 155 -15.17 5.10 30.29
C GLU A 155 -16.05 4.37 31.32
N SER A 156 -17.32 4.73 31.43
CA SER A 156 -18.30 4.12 32.34
C SER A 156 -19.07 2.95 31.70
N GLY A 157 -18.82 2.63 30.44
CA GLY A 157 -19.49 1.56 29.73
C GLY A 157 -20.87 1.93 29.14
N ASN A 158 -21.26 3.22 29.17
CA ASN A 158 -22.48 3.70 28.57
C ASN A 158 -22.28 4.09 27.11
N ARG A 159 -23.26 3.80 26.25
CA ARG A 159 -23.23 4.23 24.85
C ARG A 159 -23.40 5.75 24.76
N CYS A 160 -22.46 6.43 24.10
CA CYS A 160 -22.63 7.84 23.74
C CYS A 160 -23.70 7.96 22.67
N SER A 161 -24.86 8.52 23.02
CA SER A 161 -26.04 8.64 22.16
C SER A 161 -25.91 9.70 21.06
N ASP A 162 -24.87 10.53 21.05
CA ASP A 162 -24.80 11.73 20.21
C ASP A 162 -23.45 11.96 19.49
N ALA A 163 -22.77 10.91 19.04
CA ALA A 163 -21.60 11.09 18.19
C ALA A 163 -21.95 10.83 16.72
N PRO A 164 -21.81 11.83 15.82
CA PRO A 164 -21.96 11.57 14.39
C PRO A 164 -20.91 10.55 13.96
N ALA A 165 -21.30 9.58 13.15
CA ALA A 165 -20.54 8.41 12.70
C ALA A 165 -19.23 8.73 11.91
N THR A 166 -18.75 9.96 11.91
CA THR A 166 -17.61 10.47 11.14
C THR A 166 -16.41 10.91 11.97
N LEU A 167 -16.46 10.83 13.30
CA LEU A 167 -15.36 11.28 14.17
C LEU A 167 -14.64 10.09 14.83
N GLY A 168 -14.11 9.18 14.08
CA GLY A 168 -13.63 7.97 14.75
C GLY A 168 -12.18 7.61 14.62
N CYS A 169 -11.39 8.10 13.70
CA CYS A 169 -10.07 7.49 13.48
C CYS A 169 -8.87 8.44 13.50
N GLU A 170 -9.07 9.73 13.62
CA GLU A 170 -7.95 10.68 13.51
C GLU A 170 -7.27 11.02 14.83
N SER A 171 -7.92 10.81 15.98
CA SER A 171 -7.35 11.23 17.27
C SER A 171 -6.54 10.16 18.01
N VAL A 172 -6.62 8.91 17.63
CA VAL A 172 -5.87 7.82 18.28
C VAL A 172 -4.51 7.55 17.61
N PHE A 173 -4.30 8.05 16.42
CA PHE A 173 -3.01 7.98 15.72
C PHE A 173 -2.24 9.30 15.78
N LYS A 174 -1.99 9.84 16.97
CA LYS A 174 -0.77 10.62 17.16
C LYS A 174 0.39 9.65 17.25
N MET A 175 0.94 9.32 16.11
CA MET A 175 2.30 8.83 16.05
C MET A 175 3.19 9.99 16.47
N ASP A 176 3.73 9.94 17.67
CA ASP A 176 4.95 10.66 17.98
C ASP A 176 6.04 10.08 17.07
N ALA A 177 6.25 10.74 15.95
CA ALA A 177 7.41 10.54 15.11
C ALA A 177 8.61 11.13 15.88
N LEU A 178 9.28 10.30 16.64
CA LEU A 178 10.62 10.59 17.12
C LEU A 178 11.61 10.16 16.05
N VAL A 179 12.24 11.19 15.45
CA VAL A 179 13.59 11.33 14.87
C VAL A 179 14.17 10.11 14.17
#